data_24354afcff4134f779b5e67a364fb990
#
_entry.id   24354afcff4134f779b5e67a364fb990
#
_cell.length_a   1.000
_cell.length_b   1.000
_cell.length_c   1.000
_cell.angle_alpha   90.00
_cell.angle_beta   90.00
_cell.angle_gamma   90.00
#
_symmetry.space_group_name_H-M   'P 1'
#
loop_
_entity.id
_entity.type
_entity.pdbx_description
1 polymer ?
#
loop_
_entity_poly.entity_id
_entity_poly.type
_entity_poly.pdbx_seq_one_letter_code
_entity_poly.pdbx_strand_id
1 'polypeptide(L)'
;MSKIRNLAGETVLYGLGTIIPRFINFLLVRLHTDESVFAPDEYGVITKLFAYTAVINTILLFGMETAYFRFATKAGADEKRVFRLAQTIVIAISVAISGGLIAFSDGVASLINIAGNGQYVTYLAIIMLTDAVVAIPFARLRLLKKPLMFAIGKLVNIGLLVGLNVYFLVVAYNPEIGIGYVFLANLIANSFYLLFFARTLLQWRPVFDRIVSPAMVQYGYPIMLTGLAGITNEMFSRLALDAWLPENFYEGQSADYALGIFGACYKLAMLMSLAVTAFRYAAEPFFFSNAADKQSPELFARINHYFVIVCCLILLGVSINLDIFKYFLGDAQYWEGLYIVPILLLAYLFLGVYYNFSVWFKLTDRTYWGTIITVAGVLITVVANYVLIPRYGYEGSSWATLICYSSMTVICYLVGRRYLAIPYNIGGNLLYVMATLLIVYTVNSVTITNSWVASTFHMVVVASFALIVFFIERKSFRQTMANK
;
A
#
# COMPACT_ATOMS: atom_id res chain seq x y z
N MET A 1 -9.20 31.45 10.07
CA MET A 1 -9.81 30.22 10.65
C MET A 1 -10.71 29.45 9.68
N SER A 2 -11.56 30.07 8.86
CA SER A 2 -12.46 29.37 7.90
C SER A 2 -11.71 28.57 6.82
N LYS A 3 -10.65 29.11 6.21
CA LYS A 3 -9.85 28.43 5.16
C LYS A 3 -9.15 27.18 5.65
N ILE A 4 -8.60 27.19 6.88
CA ILE A 4 -7.93 26.03 7.49
C ILE A 4 -8.95 24.94 7.81
N ARG A 5 -10.13 25.32 8.34
CA ARG A 5 -11.21 24.38 8.65
C ARG A 5 -11.77 23.72 7.38
N ASN A 6 -11.91 24.47 6.28
CA ASN A 6 -12.35 23.94 5.01
C ASN A 6 -11.29 23.01 4.38
N LEU A 7 -10.01 23.39 4.43
CA LEU A 7 -8.90 22.55 3.98
C LEU A 7 -8.81 21.24 4.77
N ALA A 8 -8.96 21.30 6.09
CA ALA A 8 -9.01 20.11 6.94
C ALA A 8 -10.20 19.20 6.59
N GLY A 9 -11.39 19.77 6.35
CA GLY A 9 -12.56 19.02 5.93
C GLY A 9 -12.39 18.37 4.55
N GLU A 10 -11.82 19.07 3.57
CA GLU A 10 -11.49 18.51 2.25
C GLU A 10 -10.48 17.36 2.37
N THR A 11 -9.42 17.55 3.16
CA THR A 11 -8.37 16.52 3.38
C THR A 11 -8.94 15.26 4.03
N VAL A 12 -9.83 15.43 5.02
CA VAL A 12 -10.53 14.30 5.67
C VAL A 12 -11.39 13.54 4.68
N LEU A 13 -12.17 14.22 3.83
CA LEU A 13 -13.02 13.57 2.84
C LEU A 13 -12.22 12.81 1.77
N TYR A 14 -11.10 13.37 1.28
CA TYR A 14 -10.19 12.66 0.36
C TYR A 14 -9.52 11.46 1.06
N GLY A 15 -9.10 11.65 2.31
CA GLY A 15 -8.52 10.59 3.14
C GLY A 15 -9.51 9.45 3.37
N LEU A 16 -10.72 9.74 3.80
CA LEU A 16 -11.80 8.76 3.98
C LEU A 16 -12.15 8.05 2.67
N GLY A 17 -12.28 8.80 1.56
CA GLY A 17 -12.52 8.24 0.23
C GLY A 17 -11.39 7.33 -0.29
N THR A 18 -10.23 7.31 0.36
CA THR A 18 -9.09 6.45 0.01
C THR A 18 -8.91 5.31 1.02
N ILE A 19 -9.06 5.59 2.32
CA ILE A 19 -8.82 4.62 3.40
C ILE A 19 -9.98 3.65 3.54
N ILE A 20 -11.23 4.14 3.49
CA ILE A 20 -12.42 3.28 3.62
C ILE A 20 -12.47 2.20 2.54
N PRO A 21 -12.31 2.49 1.23
CA PRO A 21 -12.26 1.45 0.21
C PRO A 21 -11.15 0.41 0.46
N ARG A 22 -9.98 0.82 0.92
CA ARG A 22 -8.89 -0.11 1.26
C ARG A 22 -9.25 -1.01 2.43
N PHE A 23 -9.86 -0.46 3.46
CA PHE A 23 -10.30 -1.23 4.62
C PHE A 23 -11.42 -2.21 4.26
N ILE A 24 -12.40 -1.77 3.46
CA ILE A 24 -13.48 -2.65 2.99
C ILE A 24 -12.93 -3.76 2.09
N ASN A 25 -12.00 -3.44 1.17
CA ASN A 25 -11.34 -4.45 0.35
C ASN A 25 -10.50 -5.44 1.19
N PHE A 26 -9.94 -4.98 2.31
CA PHE A 26 -9.28 -5.86 3.27
C PHE A 26 -10.25 -6.91 3.84
N LEU A 27 -11.52 -6.57 4.09
CA LEU A 27 -12.53 -7.51 4.60
C LEU A 27 -12.86 -8.64 3.62
N LEU A 28 -12.65 -8.46 2.30
CA LEU A 28 -12.84 -9.51 1.29
C LEU A 28 -11.89 -10.70 1.47
N VAL A 29 -10.78 -10.52 2.20
CA VAL A 29 -9.85 -11.62 2.48
C VAL A 29 -10.56 -12.80 3.13
N ARG A 30 -11.44 -12.53 4.11
CA ARG A 30 -12.22 -13.57 4.77
C ARG A 30 -13.00 -14.45 3.79
N LEU A 31 -13.60 -13.82 2.77
CA LEU A 31 -14.34 -14.51 1.73
C LEU A 31 -13.42 -15.27 0.77
N HIS A 32 -12.32 -14.64 0.35
CA HIS A 32 -11.40 -15.23 -0.63
C HIS A 32 -10.54 -16.36 -0.05
N THR A 33 -10.40 -16.46 1.27
CA THR A 33 -9.66 -17.52 1.95
C THR A 33 -10.56 -18.52 2.63
N ASP A 34 -11.86 -18.52 2.33
CA ASP A 34 -12.81 -19.51 2.83
C ASP A 34 -12.57 -20.85 2.12
N GLU A 35 -12.57 -21.95 2.87
CA GLU A 35 -12.33 -23.31 2.37
C GLU A 35 -13.28 -23.71 1.22
N SER A 36 -14.51 -23.21 1.26
CA SER A 36 -15.53 -23.47 0.24
C SER A 36 -15.36 -22.63 -1.04
N VAL A 37 -14.45 -21.64 -1.04
CA VAL A 37 -14.28 -20.68 -2.13
C VAL A 37 -12.98 -20.89 -2.85
N PHE A 38 -11.83 -20.67 -2.20
CA PHE A 38 -10.53 -20.81 -2.84
C PHE A 38 -9.50 -21.52 -1.95
N ALA A 39 -8.83 -22.50 -2.54
CA ALA A 39 -7.63 -23.10 -1.96
C ALA A 39 -6.45 -22.10 -1.97
N PRO A 40 -5.40 -22.31 -1.14
CA PRO A 40 -4.22 -21.44 -1.12
C PRO A 40 -3.57 -21.21 -2.48
N ASP A 41 -3.49 -22.23 -3.34
CA ASP A 41 -2.94 -22.13 -4.70
C ASP A 41 -3.72 -21.11 -5.55
N GLU A 42 -5.04 -21.20 -5.53
CA GLU A 42 -5.93 -20.31 -6.25
C GLU A 42 -5.80 -18.86 -5.75
N TYR A 43 -5.73 -18.69 -4.44
CA TYR A 43 -5.49 -17.37 -3.85
C TYR A 43 -4.09 -16.84 -4.14
N GLY A 44 -3.10 -17.73 -4.31
CA GLY A 44 -1.76 -17.42 -4.78
C GLY A 44 -1.77 -16.81 -6.18
N VAL A 45 -2.50 -17.43 -7.12
CA VAL A 45 -2.69 -16.90 -8.48
C VAL A 45 -3.34 -15.50 -8.45
N ILE A 46 -4.38 -15.29 -7.62
CA ILE A 46 -4.98 -13.96 -7.44
C ILE A 46 -3.92 -12.95 -6.95
N THR A 47 -3.15 -13.33 -5.93
CA THR A 47 -2.09 -12.48 -5.34
C THR A 47 -1.02 -12.11 -6.36
N LYS A 48 -0.57 -13.07 -7.18
CA LYS A 48 0.40 -12.91 -8.26
C LYS A 48 -0.11 -11.91 -9.31
N LEU A 49 -1.31 -12.13 -9.81
CA LEU A 49 -1.92 -11.32 -10.86
C LEU A 49 -2.14 -9.86 -10.42
N PHE A 50 -2.58 -9.64 -9.18
CA PHE A 50 -2.68 -8.27 -8.65
C PHE A 50 -1.32 -7.61 -8.40
N ALA A 51 -0.26 -8.38 -8.11
CA ALA A 51 1.10 -7.83 -8.01
C ALA A 51 1.60 -7.33 -9.38
N TYR A 52 1.43 -8.11 -10.45
CA TYR A 52 1.72 -7.64 -11.81
C TYR A 52 0.89 -6.41 -12.20
N THR A 53 -0.41 -6.44 -11.90
CA THR A 53 -1.32 -5.32 -12.17
C THR A 53 -0.83 -4.02 -11.52
N ALA A 54 -0.38 -4.07 -10.27
CA ALA A 54 0.09 -2.90 -9.54
C ALA A 54 1.35 -2.28 -10.19
N VAL A 55 2.28 -3.13 -10.67
CA VAL A 55 3.49 -2.68 -11.37
C VAL A 55 3.12 -2.05 -12.72
N ILE A 56 2.29 -2.73 -13.52
CA ILE A 56 1.88 -2.26 -14.85
C ILE A 56 1.09 -0.96 -14.75
N ASN A 57 0.15 -0.84 -13.81
CA ASN A 57 -0.62 0.39 -13.59
C ASN A 57 0.27 1.62 -13.35
N THR A 58 1.40 1.46 -12.69
CA THR A 58 2.35 2.57 -12.49
C THR A 58 2.94 3.05 -13.82
N ILE A 59 3.20 2.11 -14.75
CA ILE A 59 3.67 2.42 -16.10
C ILE A 59 2.56 3.10 -16.94
N LEU A 60 1.32 2.60 -16.86
CA LEU A 60 0.18 3.16 -17.60
C LEU A 60 -0.10 4.62 -17.23
N LEU A 61 0.00 4.96 -15.95
CA LEU A 61 -0.21 6.32 -15.46
C LEU A 61 0.93 7.26 -15.83
N PHE A 62 2.13 6.77 -16.07
CA PHE A 62 3.31 7.50 -16.52
C PHE A 62 3.60 8.82 -15.75
N GLY A 63 3.21 8.89 -14.48
CA GLY A 63 3.35 10.11 -13.67
C GLY A 63 2.45 11.28 -14.12
N MET A 64 1.48 11.01 -15.02
CA MET A 64 0.65 12.06 -15.62
C MET A 64 -0.30 12.74 -14.64
N GLU A 65 -0.70 12.11 -13.54
CA GLU A 65 -1.47 12.80 -12.49
C GLU A 65 -0.69 14.00 -11.93
N THR A 66 0.56 13.79 -11.57
CA THR A 66 1.41 14.86 -11.03
C THR A 66 1.78 15.89 -12.09
N ALA A 67 2.03 15.45 -13.33
CA ALA A 67 2.25 16.34 -14.45
C ALA A 67 1.00 17.22 -14.69
N TYR A 68 -0.20 16.64 -14.68
CA TYR A 68 -1.44 17.39 -14.81
C TYR A 68 -1.56 18.49 -13.75
N PHE A 69 -1.37 18.16 -12.46
CA PHE A 69 -1.39 19.19 -11.41
C PHE A 69 -0.39 20.31 -11.66
N ARG A 70 0.85 19.97 -11.96
CA ARG A 70 1.90 20.97 -12.20
C ARG A 70 1.61 21.89 -13.36
N PHE A 71 1.17 21.34 -14.49
CA PHE A 71 0.95 22.13 -15.70
C PHE A 71 -0.39 22.88 -15.66
N ALA A 72 -1.43 22.34 -15.03
CA ALA A 72 -2.73 22.99 -14.91
C ALA A 72 -2.76 24.16 -13.91
N THR A 73 -1.82 24.21 -12.96
CA THR A 73 -1.72 25.29 -11.96
C THR A 73 -0.73 26.41 -12.33
N LYS A 74 -0.07 26.32 -13.49
CA LYS A 74 0.78 27.41 -13.98
C LYS A 74 -0.04 28.66 -14.32
N ALA A 75 0.53 29.82 -14.04
CA ALA A 75 -0.11 31.10 -14.42
C ALA A 75 -0.38 31.14 -15.93
N GLY A 76 -1.61 31.49 -16.31
CA GLY A 76 -2.05 31.58 -17.72
C GLY A 76 -2.33 30.20 -18.38
N ALA A 77 -2.28 29.09 -17.65
CA ALA A 77 -2.58 27.79 -18.23
C ALA A 77 -4.09 27.60 -18.45
N ASP A 78 -4.46 27.07 -19.62
CA ASP A 78 -5.81 26.56 -19.86
C ASP A 78 -5.94 25.15 -19.27
N GLU A 79 -6.57 25.06 -18.09
CA GLU A 79 -6.80 23.79 -17.39
C GLU A 79 -7.45 22.74 -18.29
N LYS A 80 -8.44 23.12 -19.08
CA LYS A 80 -9.16 22.19 -19.96
C LYS A 80 -8.25 21.62 -21.05
N ARG A 81 -7.35 22.43 -21.59
CA ARG A 81 -6.36 21.99 -22.58
C ARG A 81 -5.34 21.04 -21.94
N VAL A 82 -4.80 21.39 -20.77
CA VAL A 82 -3.86 20.53 -20.04
C VAL A 82 -4.52 19.21 -19.64
N PHE A 83 -5.79 19.22 -19.20
CA PHE A 83 -6.56 18.01 -18.94
C PHE A 83 -6.63 17.11 -20.18
N ARG A 84 -6.99 17.68 -21.35
CA ARG A 84 -7.08 16.89 -22.60
C ARG A 84 -5.72 16.31 -23.02
N LEU A 85 -4.63 17.06 -22.84
CA LEU A 85 -3.28 16.59 -23.14
C LEU A 85 -2.89 15.42 -22.24
N ALA A 86 -3.03 15.56 -20.91
CA ALA A 86 -2.75 14.49 -19.96
C ALA A 86 -3.58 13.24 -20.24
N GLN A 87 -4.86 13.41 -20.48
CA GLN A 87 -5.80 12.33 -20.81
C GLN A 87 -5.40 11.62 -22.12
N THR A 88 -4.99 12.37 -23.14
CA THR A 88 -4.56 11.80 -24.43
C THR A 88 -3.31 10.93 -24.25
N ILE A 89 -2.32 11.41 -23.48
CA ILE A 89 -1.08 10.67 -23.22
C ILE A 89 -1.39 9.37 -22.46
N VAL A 90 -2.19 9.44 -21.39
CA VAL A 90 -2.55 8.26 -20.60
C VAL A 90 -3.33 7.25 -21.43
N ILE A 91 -4.34 7.68 -22.19
CA ILE A 91 -5.12 6.78 -23.06
C ILE A 91 -4.22 6.12 -24.12
N ALA A 92 -3.34 6.89 -24.76
CA ALA A 92 -2.44 6.34 -25.79
C ALA A 92 -1.51 5.24 -25.23
N ILE A 93 -0.88 5.49 -24.08
CA ILE A 93 -0.01 4.51 -23.41
C ILE A 93 -0.83 3.30 -22.96
N SER A 94 -2.00 3.53 -22.35
CA SER A 94 -2.81 2.44 -21.79
C SER A 94 -3.43 1.58 -22.88
N VAL A 95 -3.90 2.14 -23.99
CA VAL A 95 -4.42 1.37 -25.13
C VAL A 95 -3.31 0.55 -25.79
N ALA A 96 -2.11 1.12 -25.94
CA ALA A 96 -0.98 0.38 -26.52
C ALA A 96 -0.57 -0.81 -25.65
N ILE A 97 -0.40 -0.63 -24.35
CA ILE A 97 0.04 -1.68 -23.42
C ILE A 97 -1.09 -2.69 -23.17
N SER A 98 -2.30 -2.24 -22.83
CA SER A 98 -3.42 -3.15 -22.57
C SER A 98 -3.86 -3.88 -23.83
N GLY A 99 -3.83 -3.22 -24.99
CA GLY A 99 -4.06 -3.87 -26.28
C GLY A 99 -3.04 -4.94 -26.61
N GLY A 100 -1.77 -4.71 -26.32
CA GLY A 100 -0.71 -5.70 -26.42
C GLY A 100 -0.93 -6.90 -25.47
N LEU A 101 -1.28 -6.63 -24.21
CA LEU A 101 -1.59 -7.69 -23.24
C LEU A 101 -2.79 -8.54 -23.65
N ILE A 102 -3.82 -7.94 -24.25
CA ILE A 102 -4.99 -8.67 -24.77
C ILE A 102 -4.59 -9.50 -26.00
N ALA A 103 -3.86 -8.90 -26.94
CA ALA A 103 -3.45 -9.60 -28.18
C ALA A 103 -2.54 -10.81 -27.92
N PHE A 104 -1.73 -10.77 -26.87
CA PHE A 104 -0.79 -11.82 -26.49
C PHE A 104 -1.15 -12.49 -25.16
N SER A 105 -2.43 -12.49 -24.77
CA SER A 105 -2.90 -12.93 -23.45
C SER A 105 -2.48 -14.35 -23.09
N ASP A 106 -2.56 -15.31 -24.02
CA ASP A 106 -2.14 -16.70 -23.79
C ASP A 106 -0.62 -16.83 -23.64
N GLY A 107 0.14 -16.06 -24.43
CA GLY A 107 1.60 -16.03 -24.30
C GLY A 107 2.06 -15.44 -22.97
N VAL A 108 1.39 -14.35 -22.54
CA VAL A 108 1.63 -13.73 -21.22
C VAL A 108 1.24 -14.68 -20.09
N ALA A 109 0.09 -15.36 -20.20
CA ALA A 109 -0.36 -16.33 -19.21
C ALA A 109 0.65 -17.48 -19.05
N SER A 110 1.19 -17.99 -20.16
CA SER A 110 2.23 -19.02 -20.14
C SER A 110 3.54 -18.52 -19.50
N LEU A 111 3.92 -17.25 -19.75
CA LEU A 111 5.14 -16.65 -19.20
C LEU A 111 5.07 -16.50 -17.67
N ILE A 112 3.88 -16.28 -17.10
CA ILE A 112 3.67 -16.09 -15.67
C ILE A 112 3.12 -17.34 -14.97
N ASN A 113 3.34 -18.53 -15.57
CA ASN A 113 2.97 -19.84 -15.02
C ASN A 113 1.48 -20.02 -14.72
N ILE A 114 0.57 -19.50 -15.57
CA ILE A 114 -0.88 -19.73 -15.54
C ILE A 114 -1.39 -20.15 -16.93
N ALA A 115 -0.65 -20.99 -17.62
CA ALA A 115 -0.99 -21.45 -18.98
C ALA A 115 -2.44 -21.94 -19.10
N GLY A 116 -3.11 -21.59 -20.18
CA GLY A 116 -4.53 -21.89 -20.40
C GLY A 116 -5.51 -20.87 -19.80
N ASN A 117 -5.04 -19.91 -19.01
CA ASN A 117 -5.85 -18.89 -18.35
C ASN A 117 -5.65 -17.47 -18.92
N GLY A 118 -5.43 -17.34 -20.23
CA GLY A 118 -5.26 -16.04 -20.91
C GLY A 118 -6.43 -15.07 -20.69
N GLN A 119 -7.62 -15.59 -20.41
CA GLN A 119 -8.79 -14.79 -20.04
C GLN A 119 -8.56 -13.89 -18.80
N TYR A 120 -7.78 -14.34 -17.80
CA TYR A 120 -7.48 -13.52 -16.61
C TYR A 120 -6.58 -12.34 -16.97
N VAL A 121 -5.60 -12.56 -17.87
CA VAL A 121 -4.76 -11.48 -18.41
C VAL A 121 -5.62 -10.45 -19.15
N THR A 122 -6.59 -10.91 -19.95
CA THR A 122 -7.53 -10.05 -20.67
C THR A 122 -8.39 -9.23 -19.71
N TYR A 123 -8.98 -9.85 -18.67
CA TYR A 123 -9.76 -9.12 -17.67
C TYR A 123 -8.92 -8.04 -16.97
N LEU A 124 -7.72 -8.38 -16.54
CA LEU A 124 -6.81 -7.44 -15.89
C LEU A 124 -6.37 -6.31 -16.83
N ALA A 125 -6.10 -6.61 -18.10
CA ALA A 125 -5.75 -5.58 -19.08
C ALA A 125 -6.88 -4.56 -19.27
N ILE A 126 -8.14 -5.01 -19.31
CA ILE A 126 -9.31 -4.12 -19.41
C ILE A 126 -9.51 -3.34 -18.10
N ILE A 127 -9.32 -3.97 -16.93
CA ILE A 127 -9.39 -3.31 -15.62
C ILE A 127 -8.34 -2.19 -15.56
N MET A 128 -7.08 -2.49 -15.91
CA MET A 128 -5.99 -1.52 -15.91
C MET A 128 -6.24 -0.38 -16.90
N LEU A 129 -6.75 -0.68 -18.09
CA LEU A 129 -7.14 0.34 -19.07
C LEU A 129 -8.21 1.28 -18.49
N THR A 130 -9.24 0.71 -17.88
CA THR A 130 -10.32 1.49 -17.26
C THR A 130 -9.79 2.36 -16.12
N ASP A 131 -8.96 1.80 -15.22
CA ASP A 131 -8.35 2.54 -14.13
C ASP A 131 -7.49 3.72 -14.63
N ALA A 132 -6.70 3.49 -15.65
CA ALA A 132 -5.86 4.52 -16.26
C ALA A 132 -6.69 5.63 -16.91
N VAL A 133 -7.74 5.26 -17.67
CA VAL A 133 -8.65 6.22 -18.33
C VAL A 133 -9.33 7.14 -17.34
N VAL A 134 -9.68 6.67 -16.15
CA VAL A 134 -10.39 7.49 -15.15
C VAL A 134 -9.45 8.18 -14.15
N ALA A 135 -8.16 7.89 -14.17
CA ALA A 135 -7.18 8.48 -13.25
C ALA A 135 -7.10 10.02 -13.37
N ILE A 136 -7.01 10.53 -14.61
CA ILE A 136 -6.96 11.99 -14.84
C ILE A 136 -8.30 12.68 -14.52
N PRO A 137 -9.50 12.15 -14.85
CA PRO A 137 -10.77 12.62 -14.32
C PRO A 137 -10.83 12.70 -12.80
N PHE A 138 -10.36 11.68 -12.07
CA PHE A 138 -10.25 11.73 -10.60
C PHE A 138 -9.25 12.79 -10.12
N ALA A 139 -8.10 12.93 -10.76
CA ALA A 139 -7.16 14.00 -10.48
C ALA A 139 -7.80 15.37 -10.69
N ARG A 140 -8.61 15.54 -11.74
CA ARG A 140 -9.37 16.77 -12.00
C ARG A 140 -10.37 17.09 -10.89
N LEU A 141 -11.10 16.11 -10.35
CA LEU A 141 -11.97 16.33 -9.19
C LEU A 141 -11.20 16.88 -7.99
N ARG A 142 -9.96 16.39 -7.76
CA ARG A 142 -9.09 16.91 -6.69
C ARG A 142 -8.65 18.35 -6.97
N LEU A 143 -8.24 18.66 -8.20
CA LEU A 143 -7.84 20.00 -8.60
C LEU A 143 -8.99 21.01 -8.45
N LEU A 144 -10.20 20.62 -8.86
CA LEU A 144 -11.41 21.43 -8.79
C LEU A 144 -12.07 21.44 -7.39
N LYS A 145 -11.42 20.85 -6.38
CA LYS A 145 -11.90 20.77 -4.99
C LYS A 145 -13.32 20.21 -4.87
N LYS A 146 -13.53 19.05 -5.49
CA LYS A 146 -14.80 18.30 -5.44
C LYS A 146 -14.66 17.01 -4.63
N PRO A 147 -14.35 17.08 -3.31
CA PRO A 147 -14.05 15.91 -2.49
C PRO A 147 -15.22 14.96 -2.36
N LEU A 148 -16.45 15.48 -2.32
CA LEU A 148 -17.64 14.63 -2.19
C LEU A 148 -17.84 13.75 -3.44
N MET A 149 -17.70 14.29 -4.65
CA MET A 149 -17.79 13.50 -5.88
C MET A 149 -16.67 12.45 -5.95
N PHE A 150 -15.45 12.81 -5.54
CA PHE A 150 -14.35 11.87 -5.44
C PHE A 150 -14.68 10.72 -4.49
N ALA A 151 -15.16 11.01 -3.27
CA ALA A 151 -15.52 10.03 -2.27
C ALA A 151 -16.69 9.14 -2.74
N ILE A 152 -17.76 9.70 -3.29
CA ILE A 152 -18.91 8.96 -3.82
C ILE A 152 -18.43 7.97 -4.90
N GLY A 153 -17.66 8.43 -5.89
CA GLY A 153 -17.14 7.55 -6.94
C GLY A 153 -16.39 6.36 -6.38
N LYS A 154 -15.49 6.58 -5.40
CA LYS A 154 -14.71 5.51 -4.77
C LYS A 154 -15.57 4.58 -3.89
N LEU A 155 -16.51 5.11 -3.12
CA LEU A 155 -17.37 4.33 -2.24
C LEU A 155 -18.39 3.49 -3.01
N VAL A 156 -18.97 4.00 -4.10
CA VAL A 156 -19.88 3.21 -4.94
C VAL A 156 -19.12 2.07 -5.62
N ASN A 157 -17.92 2.34 -6.16
CA ASN A 157 -17.11 1.30 -6.79
C ASN A 157 -16.77 0.17 -5.79
N ILE A 158 -16.30 0.50 -4.57
CA ILE A 158 -15.97 -0.54 -3.59
C ILE A 158 -17.23 -1.28 -3.11
N GLY A 159 -18.37 -0.60 -2.99
CA GLY A 159 -19.65 -1.24 -2.67
C GLY A 159 -20.07 -2.23 -3.75
N LEU A 160 -19.94 -1.86 -5.02
CA LEU A 160 -20.18 -2.77 -6.15
C LEU A 160 -19.21 -3.94 -6.14
N LEU A 161 -17.90 -3.68 -5.92
CA LEU A 161 -16.89 -4.72 -5.89
C LEU A 161 -17.21 -5.77 -4.80
N VAL A 162 -17.52 -5.32 -3.59
CA VAL A 162 -17.85 -6.21 -2.48
C VAL A 162 -19.16 -6.94 -2.74
N GLY A 163 -20.20 -6.22 -3.16
CA GLY A 163 -21.50 -6.81 -3.45
C GLY A 163 -21.41 -7.89 -4.55
N LEU A 164 -20.65 -7.65 -5.60
CA LEU A 164 -20.43 -8.62 -6.68
C LEU A 164 -19.58 -9.81 -6.22
N ASN A 165 -18.54 -9.59 -5.40
CA ASN A 165 -17.77 -10.71 -4.84
C ASN A 165 -18.66 -11.60 -3.96
N VAL A 166 -19.45 -11.01 -3.06
CA VAL A 166 -20.40 -11.78 -2.24
C VAL A 166 -21.42 -12.52 -3.11
N TYR A 167 -21.99 -11.84 -4.11
CA TYR A 167 -22.96 -12.47 -4.99
C TYR A 167 -22.35 -13.64 -5.78
N PHE A 168 -21.22 -13.45 -6.44
CA PHE A 168 -20.61 -14.48 -7.26
C PHE A 168 -20.03 -15.63 -6.44
N LEU A 169 -19.44 -15.36 -5.28
CA LEU A 169 -18.73 -16.38 -4.52
C LEU A 169 -19.60 -17.09 -3.49
N VAL A 170 -20.73 -16.48 -3.07
CA VAL A 170 -21.63 -17.10 -2.07
C VAL A 170 -22.95 -17.57 -2.70
N VAL A 171 -23.51 -16.79 -3.64
CA VAL A 171 -24.87 -17.07 -4.18
C VAL A 171 -24.81 -17.80 -5.52
N ALA A 172 -23.91 -17.38 -6.43
CA ALA A 172 -23.86 -17.87 -7.81
C ALA A 172 -22.49 -18.54 -8.14
N TYR A 173 -21.88 -19.20 -7.17
CA TYR A 173 -20.57 -19.81 -7.37
C TYR A 173 -20.63 -20.98 -8.34
N ASN A 174 -19.77 -20.92 -9.37
CA ASN A 174 -19.51 -22.02 -10.31
C ASN A 174 -18.00 -22.33 -10.28
N PRO A 175 -17.58 -23.53 -9.85
CA PRO A 175 -16.18 -23.94 -9.80
C PRO A 175 -15.44 -23.84 -11.15
N GLU A 176 -16.14 -23.96 -12.29
CA GLU A 176 -15.53 -23.83 -13.61
C GLU A 176 -14.99 -22.42 -13.90
N ILE A 177 -15.60 -21.39 -13.30
CA ILE A 177 -15.15 -20.00 -13.39
C ILE A 177 -14.13 -19.71 -12.29
N GLY A 178 -14.31 -20.28 -11.10
CA GLY A 178 -13.39 -20.22 -9.98
C GLY A 178 -12.93 -18.79 -9.66
N ILE A 179 -11.60 -18.58 -9.63
CA ILE A 179 -10.99 -17.26 -9.36
C ILE A 179 -11.36 -16.19 -10.40
N GLY A 180 -11.85 -16.58 -11.58
CA GLY A 180 -12.33 -15.65 -12.61
C GLY A 180 -13.41 -14.69 -12.10
N TYR A 181 -14.22 -15.11 -11.11
CA TYR A 181 -15.21 -14.25 -10.50
C TYR A 181 -14.62 -13.03 -9.78
N VAL A 182 -13.44 -13.15 -9.17
CA VAL A 182 -12.75 -12.01 -8.54
C VAL A 182 -12.40 -10.95 -9.56
N PHE A 183 -11.90 -11.37 -10.73
CA PHE A 183 -11.56 -10.47 -11.83
C PHE A 183 -12.81 -9.91 -12.51
N LEU A 184 -13.83 -10.72 -12.70
CA LEU A 184 -15.11 -10.29 -13.27
C LEU A 184 -15.81 -9.25 -12.38
N ALA A 185 -15.87 -9.49 -11.07
CA ALA A 185 -16.41 -8.53 -10.10
C ALA A 185 -15.66 -7.20 -10.16
N ASN A 186 -14.32 -7.26 -10.25
CA ASN A 186 -13.47 -6.08 -10.37
C ASN A 186 -13.72 -5.33 -11.69
N LEU A 187 -13.82 -6.06 -12.80
CA LEU A 187 -14.10 -5.50 -14.11
C LEU A 187 -15.45 -4.77 -14.14
N ILE A 188 -16.51 -5.39 -13.61
CA ILE A 188 -17.84 -4.77 -13.56
C ILE A 188 -17.83 -3.54 -12.65
N ALA A 189 -17.23 -3.65 -11.45
CA ALA A 189 -17.13 -2.55 -10.52
C ALA A 189 -16.35 -1.36 -11.12
N ASN A 190 -15.24 -1.61 -11.83
CA ASN A 190 -14.46 -0.56 -12.46
C ASN A 190 -15.16 0.03 -13.70
N SER A 191 -15.96 -0.75 -14.41
CA SER A 191 -16.78 -0.25 -15.52
C SER A 191 -17.78 0.82 -15.07
N PHE A 192 -18.22 0.80 -13.80
CA PHE A 192 -18.99 1.88 -13.21
C PHE A 192 -18.30 3.24 -13.34
N TYR A 193 -16.99 3.32 -13.26
CA TYR A 193 -16.27 4.59 -13.41
C TYR A 193 -16.42 5.20 -14.80
N LEU A 194 -16.56 4.38 -15.85
CA LEU A 194 -16.83 4.87 -17.20
C LEU A 194 -18.20 5.56 -17.27
N LEU A 195 -19.20 5.00 -16.59
CA LEU A 195 -20.53 5.62 -16.48
C LEU A 195 -20.47 6.88 -15.61
N PHE A 196 -19.77 6.83 -14.48
CA PHE A 196 -19.62 7.97 -13.57
C PHE A 196 -18.95 9.17 -14.25
N PHE A 197 -17.98 8.94 -15.12
CA PHE A 197 -17.30 9.97 -15.90
C PHE A 197 -17.78 10.07 -17.34
N ALA A 198 -18.91 9.44 -17.71
CA ALA A 198 -19.40 9.37 -19.10
C ALA A 198 -19.44 10.75 -19.77
N ARG A 199 -19.99 11.77 -19.10
CA ARG A 199 -20.03 13.15 -19.64
C ARG A 199 -18.63 13.71 -19.92
N THR A 200 -17.68 13.46 -19.02
CA THR A 200 -16.29 13.96 -19.17
C THR A 200 -15.57 13.24 -20.31
N LEU A 201 -15.77 11.92 -20.40
CA LEU A 201 -15.14 11.08 -21.43
C LEU A 201 -15.73 11.32 -22.81
N LEU A 202 -17.06 11.49 -22.93
CA LEU A 202 -17.73 11.79 -24.21
C LEU A 202 -17.40 13.20 -24.74
N GLN A 203 -17.12 14.15 -23.86
CA GLN A 203 -16.69 15.50 -24.22
C GLN A 203 -15.17 15.60 -24.46
N TRP A 204 -14.40 14.56 -24.12
CA TRP A 204 -12.99 14.55 -24.40
C TRP A 204 -12.73 14.45 -25.89
N ARG A 205 -11.72 15.18 -26.35
CA ARG A 205 -11.19 15.10 -27.71
C ARG A 205 -9.67 14.94 -27.61
N PRO A 206 -9.06 14.00 -28.35
CA PRO A 206 -7.61 13.85 -28.34
C PRO A 206 -6.95 15.16 -28.81
N VAL A 207 -5.95 15.59 -28.07
CA VAL A 207 -5.19 16.79 -28.38
C VAL A 207 -3.71 16.46 -28.20
N PHE A 208 -2.90 16.90 -29.14
CA PHE A 208 -1.44 16.85 -29.05
C PHE A 208 -0.88 18.24 -29.26
N ASP A 209 0.03 18.65 -28.42
CA ASP A 209 0.74 19.92 -28.50
C ASP A 209 2.24 19.63 -28.62
N ARG A 210 2.88 20.19 -29.66
CA ARG A 210 4.29 19.91 -29.96
C ARG A 210 5.28 20.40 -28.90
N ILE A 211 4.88 21.34 -28.04
CA ILE A 211 5.70 21.91 -26.98
C ILE A 211 5.30 21.33 -25.61
N VAL A 212 3.99 21.37 -25.29
CA VAL A 212 3.50 21.00 -23.96
C VAL A 212 3.48 19.50 -23.75
N SER A 213 3.08 18.69 -24.77
CA SER A 213 3.02 17.24 -24.62
C SER A 213 4.39 16.60 -24.31
N PRO A 214 5.49 16.92 -25.06
CA PRO A 214 6.82 16.43 -24.71
C PRO A 214 7.30 16.89 -23.33
N ALA A 215 7.01 18.14 -22.95
CA ALA A 215 7.35 18.67 -21.63
C ALA A 215 6.64 17.93 -20.50
N MET A 216 5.37 17.55 -20.68
CA MET A 216 4.62 16.74 -19.72
C MET A 216 5.20 15.32 -19.61
N VAL A 217 5.56 14.69 -20.74
CA VAL A 217 6.19 13.36 -20.77
C VAL A 217 7.56 13.41 -20.10
N GLN A 218 8.40 14.38 -20.42
CA GLN A 218 9.70 14.57 -19.81
C GLN A 218 9.62 14.80 -18.30
N TYR A 219 8.59 15.48 -17.84
CA TYR A 219 8.33 15.67 -16.41
C TYR A 219 7.77 14.41 -15.74
N GLY A 220 6.87 13.67 -16.41
CA GLY A 220 6.23 12.47 -15.89
C GLY A 220 7.17 11.26 -15.79
N TYR A 221 8.12 11.13 -16.72
CA TYR A 221 9.02 9.99 -16.79
C TYR A 221 9.82 9.73 -15.48
N PRO A 222 10.50 10.71 -14.86
CA PRO A 222 11.19 10.50 -13.58
C PRO A 222 10.22 10.14 -12.44
N ILE A 223 8.99 10.69 -12.47
CA ILE A 223 7.96 10.39 -11.48
C ILE A 223 7.50 8.94 -11.64
N MET A 224 7.29 8.49 -12.88
CA MET A 224 6.96 7.10 -13.16
C MET A 224 8.06 6.16 -12.66
N LEU A 225 9.34 6.44 -12.91
CA LEU A 225 10.45 5.62 -12.43
C LEU A 225 10.51 5.56 -10.90
N THR A 226 10.28 6.67 -10.22
CA THR A 226 10.21 6.70 -8.75
C THR A 226 9.02 5.90 -8.24
N GLY A 227 7.86 6.04 -8.87
CA GLY A 227 6.67 5.24 -8.56
C GLY A 227 6.90 3.75 -8.80
N LEU A 228 7.53 3.41 -9.93
CA LEU A 228 7.88 2.02 -10.28
C LEU A 228 8.84 1.42 -9.23
N ALA A 229 9.87 2.15 -8.81
CA ALA A 229 10.75 1.70 -7.75
C ALA A 229 9.98 1.49 -6.42
N GLY A 230 9.05 2.37 -6.08
CA GLY A 230 8.22 2.25 -4.89
C GLY A 230 7.32 1.02 -4.90
N ILE A 231 6.60 0.80 -6.00
CA ILE A 231 5.71 -0.37 -6.14
C ILE A 231 6.49 -1.68 -6.25
N THR A 232 7.69 -1.65 -6.83
CA THR A 232 8.59 -2.82 -6.86
C THR A 232 8.99 -3.21 -5.44
N ASN A 233 9.39 -2.26 -4.59
CA ASN A 233 9.71 -2.56 -3.18
C ASN A 233 8.54 -3.21 -2.43
N GLU A 234 7.30 -2.90 -2.80
CA GLU A 234 6.10 -3.44 -2.15
C GLU A 234 5.67 -4.79 -2.73
N MET A 235 5.77 -4.98 -4.05
CA MET A 235 5.20 -6.14 -4.76
C MET A 235 6.25 -7.20 -5.12
N PHE A 236 7.53 -6.85 -5.18
CA PHE A 236 8.58 -7.72 -5.71
C PHE A 236 8.71 -9.04 -4.95
N SER A 237 8.56 -9.02 -3.62
CA SER A 237 8.62 -10.26 -2.82
C SER A 237 7.60 -11.31 -3.23
N ARG A 238 6.42 -10.89 -3.73
CA ARG A 238 5.40 -11.80 -4.27
C ARG A 238 5.83 -12.41 -5.61
N LEU A 239 6.34 -11.55 -6.50
CA LEU A 239 6.80 -11.97 -7.83
C LEU A 239 8.06 -12.84 -7.73
N ALA A 240 8.97 -12.50 -6.82
CA ALA A 240 10.18 -13.24 -6.55
C ALA A 240 9.90 -14.62 -5.92
N LEU A 241 8.89 -14.71 -5.06
CA LEU A 241 8.49 -15.97 -4.44
C LEU A 241 8.01 -16.98 -5.49
N ASP A 242 7.18 -16.53 -6.44
CA ASP A 242 6.75 -17.36 -7.59
C ASP A 242 7.93 -17.82 -8.47
N ALA A 243 8.93 -16.96 -8.68
CA ALA A 243 10.02 -17.21 -9.61
C ALA A 243 11.24 -17.93 -8.99
N TRP A 244 11.48 -17.78 -7.69
CA TRP A 244 12.74 -18.19 -7.04
C TRP A 244 12.55 -19.23 -5.93
N LEU A 245 11.31 -19.64 -5.64
CA LEU A 245 11.07 -20.74 -4.71
C LEU A 245 11.54 -22.04 -5.36
N PRO A 246 12.43 -22.82 -4.73
CA PRO A 246 12.85 -24.10 -5.26
C PRO A 246 11.68 -25.08 -5.38
N GLU A 247 11.70 -25.93 -6.40
CA GLU A 247 10.73 -27.02 -6.55
C GLU A 247 10.73 -27.90 -5.30
N ASN A 248 9.54 -28.27 -4.84
CA ASN A 248 9.35 -29.08 -3.62
C ASN A 248 9.93 -28.48 -2.33
N PHE A 249 10.13 -27.17 -2.25
CA PHE A 249 10.55 -26.52 -1.01
C PHE A 249 9.56 -26.79 0.14
N TYR A 250 8.27 -26.68 -0.13
CA TYR A 250 7.18 -27.17 0.70
C TYR A 250 6.70 -28.49 0.11
N GLU A 251 6.83 -29.61 0.84
CA GLU A 251 6.55 -30.94 0.34
C GLU A 251 5.17 -31.08 -0.30
N GLY A 252 5.14 -31.43 -1.59
CA GLY A 252 3.91 -31.60 -2.36
C GLY A 252 3.11 -30.33 -2.67
N GLN A 253 3.65 -29.14 -2.36
CA GLN A 253 2.98 -27.86 -2.58
C GLN A 253 3.65 -27.05 -3.69
N SER A 254 2.84 -26.26 -4.38
CA SER A 254 3.27 -25.38 -5.47
C SER A 254 3.84 -24.04 -4.96
N ALA A 255 4.51 -23.30 -5.84
CA ALA A 255 4.90 -21.91 -5.54
C ALA A 255 3.66 -21.02 -5.34
N ASP A 256 2.57 -21.28 -6.06
CA ASP A 256 1.30 -20.56 -5.90
C ASP A 256 0.68 -20.80 -4.50
N TYR A 257 0.79 -22.03 -3.96
CA TYR A 257 0.41 -22.30 -2.57
C TYR A 257 1.18 -21.41 -1.59
N ALA A 258 2.52 -21.41 -1.67
CA ALA A 258 3.35 -20.57 -0.82
C ALA A 258 3.02 -19.09 -0.94
N LEU A 259 2.71 -18.63 -2.17
CA LEU A 259 2.31 -17.27 -2.46
C LEU A 259 0.92 -16.95 -1.88
N GLY A 260 0.00 -17.92 -1.89
CA GLY A 260 -1.32 -17.81 -1.25
C GLY A 260 -1.23 -17.61 0.25
N ILE A 261 -0.43 -18.45 0.93
CA ILE A 261 -0.16 -18.32 2.36
C ILE A 261 0.47 -16.96 2.68
N PHE A 262 1.53 -16.58 1.95
CA PHE A 262 2.17 -15.27 2.11
C PHE A 262 1.18 -14.12 1.89
N GLY A 263 0.38 -14.17 0.82
CA GLY A 263 -0.60 -13.15 0.47
C GLY A 263 -1.68 -12.98 1.53
N ALA A 264 -2.19 -14.08 2.10
CA ALA A 264 -3.18 -14.06 3.17
C ALA A 264 -2.62 -13.46 4.47
N CYS A 265 -1.44 -13.93 4.91
CA CYS A 265 -0.78 -13.41 6.11
C CYS A 265 -0.36 -11.93 5.94
N TYR A 266 0.08 -11.54 4.73
CA TYR A 266 0.40 -10.16 4.41
C TYR A 266 -0.80 -9.23 4.61
N LYS A 267 -2.02 -9.70 4.35
CA LYS A 267 -3.23 -8.90 4.59
C LYS A 267 -3.41 -8.55 6.07
N LEU A 268 -3.09 -9.44 7.00
CA LEU A 268 -3.12 -9.10 8.43
C LEU A 268 -2.10 -7.98 8.75
N ALA A 269 -0.92 -8.02 8.14
CA ALA A 269 0.07 -6.95 8.30
C ALA A 269 -0.36 -5.62 7.65
N MET A 270 -1.29 -5.63 6.69
CA MET A 270 -1.86 -4.40 6.11
C MET A 270 -2.51 -3.48 7.14
N LEU A 271 -2.95 -3.97 8.29
CA LEU A 271 -3.45 -3.12 9.38
C LEU A 271 -2.43 -2.03 9.76
N MET A 272 -1.14 -2.40 9.85
CA MET A 272 -0.06 -1.42 10.06
C MET A 272 0.09 -0.47 8.87
N SER A 273 0.03 -0.98 7.65
CA SER A 273 0.11 -0.16 6.42
C SER A 273 -1.03 0.86 6.33
N LEU A 274 -2.24 0.49 6.74
CA LEU A 274 -3.39 1.41 6.81
C LEU A 274 -3.14 2.52 7.84
N ALA A 275 -2.64 2.18 9.03
CA ALA A 275 -2.28 3.17 10.05
C ALA A 275 -1.18 4.13 9.57
N VAL A 276 -0.13 3.59 8.95
CA VAL A 276 0.96 4.39 8.34
C VAL A 276 0.42 5.32 7.26
N THR A 277 -0.49 4.83 6.41
CA THR A 277 -1.09 5.62 5.33
C THR A 277 -1.97 6.74 5.89
N ALA A 278 -2.81 6.44 6.88
CA ALA A 278 -3.66 7.42 7.55
C ALA A 278 -2.83 8.52 8.22
N PHE A 279 -1.77 8.12 8.93
CA PHE A 279 -0.84 9.05 9.53
C PHE A 279 -0.17 9.95 8.47
N ARG A 280 0.32 9.39 7.36
CA ARG A 280 0.99 10.14 6.29
C ARG A 280 0.09 11.22 5.70
N TYR A 281 -1.19 10.92 5.44
CA TYR A 281 -2.15 11.92 4.93
C TYR A 281 -2.39 13.09 5.90
N ALA A 282 -2.34 12.82 7.20
CA ALA A 282 -2.48 13.87 8.22
C ALA A 282 -1.16 14.64 8.46
N ALA A 283 -0.03 13.93 8.48
CA ALA A 283 1.27 14.48 8.86
C ALA A 283 1.91 15.32 7.75
N GLU A 284 1.76 14.95 6.47
CA GLU A 284 2.37 15.71 5.37
C GLU A 284 1.95 17.20 5.34
N PRO A 285 0.65 17.55 5.32
CA PRO A 285 0.26 18.97 5.36
C PRO A 285 0.72 19.68 6.63
N PHE A 286 0.74 18.96 7.75
CA PHE A 286 1.19 19.50 9.03
C PHE A 286 2.68 19.86 9.00
N PHE A 287 3.54 18.99 8.45
CA PHE A 287 4.97 19.27 8.32
C PHE A 287 5.25 20.50 7.46
N PHE A 288 4.58 20.62 6.32
CA PHE A 288 4.73 21.79 5.45
C PHE A 288 4.23 23.08 6.08
N SER A 289 3.11 23.04 6.79
CA SER A 289 2.53 24.27 7.43
C SER A 289 3.38 24.77 8.59
N ASN A 290 4.16 23.91 9.23
CA ASN A 290 5.02 24.28 10.37
C ASN A 290 6.51 24.41 9.99
N ALA A 291 6.87 24.25 8.71
CA ALA A 291 8.26 24.20 8.25
C ALA A 291 9.07 25.47 8.57
N ALA A 292 8.41 26.65 8.61
CA ALA A 292 9.06 27.94 8.87
C ALA A 292 9.28 28.23 10.37
N ASP A 293 8.70 27.45 11.28
CA ASP A 293 8.86 27.65 12.70
C ASP A 293 10.24 27.14 13.17
N LYS A 294 10.92 27.92 14.01
CA LYS A 294 12.22 27.55 14.59
C LYS A 294 12.17 26.30 15.47
N GLN A 295 11.01 25.99 16.05
CA GLN A 295 10.78 24.79 16.90
C GLN A 295 10.30 23.57 16.11
N SER A 296 10.21 23.66 14.77
CA SER A 296 9.77 22.56 13.92
C SER A 296 10.56 21.26 14.06
N PRO A 297 11.92 21.29 14.18
CA PRO A 297 12.69 20.05 14.32
C PRO A 297 12.30 19.24 15.56
N GLU A 298 12.14 19.90 16.72
CA GLU A 298 11.73 19.24 17.96
C GLU A 298 10.29 18.69 17.86
N LEU A 299 9.42 19.47 17.21
CA LEU A 299 8.04 19.05 16.96
C LEU A 299 7.98 17.81 16.07
N PHE A 300 8.77 17.78 14.98
CA PHE A 300 8.85 16.63 14.07
C PHE A 300 9.43 15.39 14.76
N ALA A 301 10.45 15.57 15.58
CA ALA A 301 11.02 14.49 16.40
C ALA A 301 9.98 13.90 17.36
N ARG A 302 9.18 14.73 17.99
CA ARG A 302 8.10 14.32 18.93
C ARG A 302 6.98 13.59 18.20
N ILE A 303 6.57 14.06 17.02
CA ILE A 303 5.56 13.38 16.19
C ILE A 303 6.04 11.98 15.80
N ASN A 304 7.28 11.86 15.35
CA ASN A 304 7.87 10.55 15.05
C ASN A 304 7.91 9.64 16.28
N HIS A 305 8.22 10.16 17.46
CA HIS A 305 8.25 9.39 18.68
C HIS A 305 6.87 8.78 19.03
N TYR A 306 5.82 9.60 19.03
CA TYR A 306 4.46 9.12 19.30
C TYR A 306 3.95 8.19 18.17
N PHE A 307 4.35 8.43 16.92
CA PHE A 307 4.05 7.53 15.82
C PHE A 307 4.65 6.13 16.05
N VAL A 308 5.91 6.04 16.47
CA VAL A 308 6.55 4.76 16.79
C VAL A 308 5.82 4.04 17.93
N ILE A 309 5.43 4.75 18.99
CA ILE A 309 4.67 4.20 20.11
C ILE A 309 3.34 3.59 19.62
N VAL A 310 2.58 4.31 18.80
CA VAL A 310 1.31 3.81 18.24
C VAL A 310 1.56 2.57 17.38
N CYS A 311 2.60 2.58 16.55
CA CYS A 311 2.96 1.41 15.75
C CYS A 311 3.39 0.22 16.62
N CYS A 312 4.09 0.44 17.74
CA CYS A 312 4.42 -0.59 18.70
C CYS A 312 3.17 -1.21 19.35
N LEU A 313 2.16 -0.38 19.67
CA LEU A 313 0.87 -0.87 20.18
C LEU A 313 0.14 -1.74 19.15
N ILE A 314 0.14 -1.36 17.87
CA ILE A 314 -0.45 -2.16 16.78
C ILE A 314 0.35 -3.46 16.61
N LEU A 315 1.68 -3.40 16.57
CA LEU A 315 2.56 -4.56 16.48
C LEU A 315 2.28 -5.55 17.62
N LEU A 316 2.24 -5.07 18.87
CA LEU A 316 1.95 -5.87 20.03
C LEU A 316 0.54 -6.47 19.95
N GLY A 317 -0.47 -5.61 19.74
CA GLY A 317 -1.88 -5.99 19.75
C GLY A 317 -2.22 -7.05 18.70
N VAL A 318 -1.64 -6.98 17.52
CA VAL A 318 -1.86 -7.99 16.48
C VAL A 318 -1.02 -9.25 16.75
N SER A 319 0.28 -9.10 17.06
CA SER A 319 1.20 -10.23 17.13
C SER A 319 0.94 -11.21 18.28
N ILE A 320 0.43 -10.74 19.42
CA ILE A 320 0.09 -11.64 20.54
C ILE A 320 -1.34 -12.17 20.46
N ASN A 321 -2.19 -11.61 19.60
CA ASN A 321 -3.58 -12.05 19.41
C ASN A 321 -3.80 -12.74 18.05
N LEU A 322 -2.74 -13.35 17.47
CA LEU A 322 -2.87 -14.08 16.21
C LEU A 322 -3.82 -15.28 16.32
N ASP A 323 -4.02 -15.82 17.52
CA ASP A 323 -5.04 -16.82 17.85
C ASP A 323 -6.48 -16.32 17.59
N ILE A 324 -6.72 -15.00 17.66
CA ILE A 324 -7.99 -14.35 17.30
C ILE A 324 -7.95 -13.92 15.82
N PHE A 325 -6.88 -13.22 15.41
CA PHE A 325 -6.78 -12.69 14.05
C PHE A 325 -6.73 -13.77 12.97
N LYS A 326 -6.30 -15.00 13.28
CA LYS A 326 -6.34 -16.14 12.35
C LYS A 326 -7.74 -16.42 11.80
N TYR A 327 -8.79 -16.21 12.58
CA TYR A 327 -10.18 -16.40 12.13
C TYR A 327 -10.64 -15.35 11.10
N PHE A 328 -9.83 -14.33 10.88
CA PHE A 328 -9.98 -13.41 9.77
C PHE A 328 -9.58 -14.05 8.42
N LEU A 329 -8.73 -15.07 8.47
CA LEU A 329 -8.44 -15.96 7.35
C LEU A 329 -9.46 -17.10 7.39
N GLY A 330 -10.08 -17.38 6.23
CA GLY A 330 -11.23 -18.29 6.15
C GLY A 330 -10.93 -19.73 6.51
N ASP A 331 -9.79 -20.25 6.06
CA ASP A 331 -9.39 -21.64 6.23
C ASP A 331 -8.12 -21.76 7.10
N ALA A 332 -8.06 -22.88 7.81
CA ALA A 332 -6.95 -23.26 8.67
C ALA A 332 -5.64 -23.48 7.90
N GLN A 333 -5.69 -23.85 6.63
CA GLN A 333 -4.51 -24.00 5.78
C GLN A 333 -3.66 -22.72 5.72
N TYR A 334 -4.30 -21.55 5.74
CA TYR A 334 -3.59 -20.26 5.75
C TYR A 334 -2.92 -19.92 7.08
N TRP A 335 -3.23 -20.65 8.16
CA TRP A 335 -2.70 -20.35 9.49
C TRP A 335 -1.25 -20.75 9.68
N GLU A 336 -0.74 -21.66 8.86
CA GLU A 336 0.66 -22.08 8.93
C GLU A 336 1.65 -20.93 8.75
N GLY A 337 1.27 -19.89 7.96
CA GLY A 337 2.10 -18.72 7.70
C GLY A 337 1.97 -17.60 8.73
N LEU A 338 1.13 -17.73 9.77
CA LEU A 338 0.86 -16.62 10.70
C LEU A 338 2.11 -16.09 11.43
N TYR A 339 3.14 -16.92 11.60
CA TYR A 339 4.39 -16.50 12.25
C TYR A 339 5.17 -15.43 11.48
N ILE A 340 4.88 -15.22 10.17
CA ILE A 340 5.50 -14.13 9.41
C ILE A 340 4.83 -12.78 9.67
N VAL A 341 3.62 -12.73 10.22
CA VAL A 341 2.86 -11.49 10.42
C VAL A 341 3.60 -10.47 11.29
N PRO A 342 4.21 -10.85 12.44
CA PRO A 342 5.01 -9.90 13.22
C PRO A 342 6.19 -9.29 12.47
N ILE A 343 6.84 -10.08 11.59
CA ILE A 343 7.95 -9.60 10.75
C ILE A 343 7.46 -8.54 9.78
N LEU A 344 6.34 -8.79 9.12
CA LEU A 344 5.73 -7.86 8.16
C LEU A 344 5.18 -6.59 8.84
N LEU A 345 4.58 -6.72 10.03
CA LEU A 345 4.15 -5.56 10.84
C LEU A 345 5.34 -4.67 11.21
N LEU A 346 6.45 -5.28 11.62
CA LEU A 346 7.69 -4.55 11.91
C LEU A 346 8.26 -3.88 10.67
N ALA A 347 8.22 -4.54 9.52
CA ALA A 347 8.63 -3.95 8.24
C ALA A 347 7.83 -2.68 7.92
N TYR A 348 6.50 -2.73 8.06
CA TYR A 348 5.65 -1.55 7.85
C TYR A 348 5.83 -0.45 8.89
N LEU A 349 6.18 -0.79 10.14
CA LEU A 349 6.59 0.20 11.14
C LEU A 349 7.81 0.98 10.62
N PHE A 350 8.85 0.30 10.14
CA PHE A 350 10.03 0.95 9.57
C PHE A 350 9.68 1.79 8.32
N LEU A 351 8.80 1.30 7.46
CA LEU A 351 8.31 2.10 6.33
C LEU A 351 7.63 3.40 6.80
N GLY A 352 6.85 3.34 7.87
CA GLY A 352 6.23 4.51 8.47
C GLY A 352 7.26 5.49 9.05
N VAL A 353 8.30 4.98 9.71
CA VAL A 353 9.42 5.80 10.20
C VAL A 353 10.19 6.44 9.03
N TYR A 354 10.40 5.69 7.94
CA TYR A 354 10.98 6.23 6.70
C TYR A 354 10.17 7.43 6.18
N TYR A 355 8.83 7.35 6.17
CA TYR A 355 7.99 8.49 5.76
C TYR A 355 8.14 9.71 6.68
N ASN A 356 8.29 9.50 7.99
CA ASN A 356 8.60 10.58 8.93
C ASN A 356 9.98 11.19 8.64
N PHE A 357 10.99 10.36 8.46
CA PHE A 357 12.33 10.84 8.17
C PHE A 357 12.41 11.52 6.81
N SER A 358 11.61 11.13 5.83
CA SER A 358 11.60 11.68 4.48
C SER A 358 11.24 13.18 4.39
N VAL A 359 10.75 13.75 5.46
CA VAL A 359 10.35 15.17 5.52
C VAL A 359 11.50 16.12 5.18
N TRP A 360 12.73 15.77 5.53
CA TRP A 360 13.89 16.64 5.28
C TRP A 360 14.10 16.94 3.79
N PHE A 361 14.07 15.94 2.91
CA PHE A 361 14.31 16.18 1.49
C PHE A 361 13.12 16.89 0.80
N LYS A 362 11.92 16.79 1.37
CA LYS A 362 10.76 17.54 0.92
C LYS A 362 10.84 19.01 1.30
N LEU A 363 11.30 19.31 2.53
CA LEU A 363 11.42 20.68 3.04
C LEU A 363 12.69 21.42 2.52
N THR A 364 13.71 20.68 2.07
CA THR A 364 14.95 21.27 1.54
C THR A 364 15.00 21.27 0.01
N ASP A 365 13.88 20.98 -0.68
CA ASP A 365 13.77 20.88 -2.15
C ASP A 365 14.76 19.87 -2.79
N ARG A 366 15.14 18.84 -2.03
CA ARG A 366 16.07 17.79 -2.47
C ARG A 366 15.36 16.46 -2.72
N THR A 367 14.22 16.52 -3.37
CA THR A 367 13.32 15.37 -3.59
C THR A 367 13.94 14.22 -4.38
N TYR A 368 15.02 14.47 -5.15
CA TYR A 368 15.80 13.45 -5.84
C TYR A 368 16.37 12.37 -4.88
N TRP A 369 16.63 12.72 -3.61
CA TRP A 369 17.04 11.75 -2.60
C TRP A 369 15.95 10.72 -2.32
N GLY A 370 14.69 11.10 -2.41
CA GLY A 370 13.57 10.15 -2.33
C GLY A 370 13.71 9.06 -3.39
N THR A 371 13.99 9.43 -4.64
CA THR A 371 14.23 8.50 -5.74
C THR A 371 15.46 7.61 -5.49
N ILE A 372 16.59 8.21 -5.08
CA ILE A 372 17.82 7.45 -4.81
C ILE A 372 17.60 6.41 -3.72
N ILE A 373 16.96 6.78 -2.60
CA ILE A 373 16.72 5.87 -1.49
C ILE A 373 15.74 4.75 -1.91
N THR A 374 14.72 5.08 -2.70
CA THR A 374 13.74 4.10 -3.17
C THR A 374 14.39 3.10 -4.14
N VAL A 375 15.25 3.56 -5.05
CA VAL A 375 16.01 2.69 -5.97
C VAL A 375 17.02 1.82 -5.19
N ALA A 376 17.70 2.37 -4.19
CA ALA A 376 18.54 1.57 -3.30
C ALA A 376 17.71 0.48 -2.58
N GLY A 377 16.48 0.80 -2.16
CA GLY A 377 15.51 -0.16 -1.65
C GLY A 377 15.24 -1.30 -2.63
N VAL A 378 15.03 -1.01 -3.93
CA VAL A 378 14.83 -2.05 -4.97
C VAL A 378 16.02 -3.01 -5.03
N LEU A 379 17.24 -2.48 -5.07
CA LEU A 379 18.44 -3.32 -5.10
C LEU A 379 18.53 -4.22 -3.87
N ILE A 380 18.25 -3.67 -2.69
CA ILE A 380 18.24 -4.42 -1.43
C ILE A 380 17.14 -5.49 -1.47
N THR A 381 15.93 -5.14 -1.92
CA THR A 381 14.80 -6.07 -2.05
C THR A 381 15.14 -7.23 -2.97
N VAL A 382 15.70 -6.95 -4.14
CA VAL A 382 16.09 -7.99 -5.12
C VAL A 382 17.14 -8.93 -4.51
N VAL A 383 18.23 -8.38 -3.96
CA VAL A 383 19.32 -9.19 -3.38
C VAL A 383 18.82 -9.98 -2.18
N ALA A 384 18.05 -9.37 -1.29
CA ALA A 384 17.53 -10.06 -0.10
C ALA A 384 16.58 -11.21 -0.46
N ASN A 385 15.65 -11.01 -1.40
CA ASN A 385 14.77 -12.08 -1.86
C ASN A 385 15.55 -13.20 -2.56
N TYR A 386 16.52 -12.86 -3.43
CA TYR A 386 17.35 -13.84 -4.12
C TYR A 386 18.12 -14.76 -3.16
N VAL A 387 18.59 -14.23 -2.04
CA VAL A 387 19.34 -15.00 -1.03
C VAL A 387 18.42 -15.74 -0.06
N LEU A 388 17.30 -15.13 0.34
CA LEU A 388 16.48 -15.64 1.43
C LEU A 388 15.36 -16.57 0.97
N ILE A 389 14.74 -16.35 -0.20
CA ILE A 389 13.65 -17.21 -0.69
C ILE A 389 14.10 -18.67 -0.85
N PRO A 390 15.24 -18.98 -1.49
CA PRO A 390 15.66 -20.39 -1.66
C PRO A 390 15.94 -21.10 -0.34
N ARG A 391 16.16 -20.38 0.75
CA ARG A 391 16.50 -20.95 2.08
C ARG A 391 15.33 -20.98 3.05
N TYR A 392 14.43 -20.01 2.95
CA TYR A 392 13.38 -19.76 3.96
C TYR A 392 11.98 -19.61 3.33
N GLY A 393 11.82 -19.79 2.02
CA GLY A 393 10.55 -19.68 1.34
C GLY A 393 9.86 -18.32 1.58
N TYR A 394 8.56 -18.32 1.89
CA TYR A 394 7.81 -17.10 2.16
C TYR A 394 8.24 -16.36 3.45
N GLU A 395 8.87 -17.04 4.41
CA GLU A 395 9.51 -16.37 5.54
C GLU A 395 10.67 -15.50 5.05
N GLY A 396 11.48 -16.02 4.11
CA GLY A 396 12.55 -15.26 3.46
C GLY A 396 12.05 -13.99 2.78
N SER A 397 10.90 -14.04 2.12
CA SER A 397 10.24 -12.86 1.54
C SER A 397 9.84 -11.83 2.60
N SER A 398 9.41 -12.28 3.78
CA SER A 398 9.04 -11.42 4.90
C SER A 398 10.27 -10.70 5.47
N TRP A 399 11.36 -11.43 5.68
CA TRP A 399 12.63 -10.86 6.10
C TRP A 399 13.22 -9.91 5.07
N ALA A 400 13.13 -10.22 3.77
CA ALA A 400 13.58 -9.35 2.69
C ALA A 400 12.83 -8.00 2.73
N THR A 401 11.52 -8.03 2.98
CA THR A 401 10.71 -6.81 3.14
C THR A 401 11.16 -5.98 4.35
N LEU A 402 11.43 -6.63 5.48
CA LEU A 402 11.93 -5.96 6.69
C LEU A 402 13.33 -5.34 6.46
N ILE A 403 14.24 -6.09 5.84
CA ILE A 403 15.59 -5.60 5.50
C ILE A 403 15.51 -4.39 4.57
N CYS A 404 14.64 -4.42 3.56
CA CYS A 404 14.45 -3.30 2.64
C CYS A 404 14.00 -2.04 3.38
N TYR A 405 12.89 -2.12 4.11
CA TYR A 405 12.32 -0.92 4.74
C TYR A 405 13.16 -0.39 5.90
N SER A 406 13.80 -1.26 6.67
CA SER A 406 14.75 -0.83 7.71
C SER A 406 15.98 -0.16 7.10
N SER A 407 16.54 -0.71 6.02
CA SER A 407 17.68 -0.12 5.31
C SER A 407 17.33 1.25 4.72
N MET A 408 16.16 1.38 4.06
CA MET A 408 15.68 2.67 3.55
C MET A 408 15.55 3.70 4.68
N THR A 409 15.05 3.28 5.85
CA THR A 409 14.91 4.14 7.03
C THR A 409 16.28 4.60 7.53
N VAL A 410 17.24 3.68 7.66
CA VAL A 410 18.60 4.00 8.11
C VAL A 410 19.30 4.93 7.14
N ILE A 411 19.25 4.64 5.84
CA ILE A 411 19.86 5.51 4.79
C ILE A 411 19.23 6.90 4.83
N CYS A 412 17.89 6.99 4.91
CA CYS A 412 17.18 8.26 4.96
C CYS A 412 17.58 9.10 6.19
N TYR A 413 17.74 8.48 7.35
CA TYR A 413 18.19 9.13 8.57
C TYR A 413 19.65 9.61 8.46
N LEU A 414 20.55 8.74 8.04
CA LEU A 414 21.99 9.07 7.96
C LEU A 414 22.27 10.19 6.96
N VAL A 415 21.60 10.17 5.82
CA VAL A 415 21.71 11.22 4.82
C VAL A 415 21.04 12.51 5.33
N GLY A 416 19.86 12.39 5.91
CA GLY A 416 19.05 13.54 6.38
C GLY A 416 19.75 14.38 7.44
N ARG A 417 20.52 13.75 8.33
CA ARG A 417 21.31 14.46 9.36
C ARG A 417 22.27 15.54 8.79
N ARG A 418 22.70 15.37 7.54
CA ARG A 418 23.63 16.31 6.88
C ARG A 418 22.93 17.56 6.34
N TYR A 419 21.63 17.49 6.11
CA TYR A 419 20.84 18.55 5.45
C TYR A 419 19.87 19.24 6.40
N LEU A 420 19.20 18.49 7.26
CA LEU A 420 18.28 19.01 8.26
C LEU A 420 18.41 18.15 9.53
N ALA A 421 19.10 18.70 10.53
CA ALA A 421 19.33 17.99 11.79
C ALA A 421 18.06 18.04 12.66
N ILE A 422 17.22 17.02 12.55
CA ILE A 422 16.06 16.83 13.41
C ILE A 422 16.49 15.97 14.61
N PRO A 423 16.23 16.40 15.87
CA PRO A 423 16.69 15.71 17.07
C PRO A 423 15.79 14.49 17.41
N TYR A 424 15.76 13.50 16.50
CA TYR A 424 15.01 12.27 16.72
C TYR A 424 15.52 11.48 17.94
N ASN A 425 14.62 11.06 18.81
CA ASN A 425 14.95 10.17 19.93
C ASN A 425 15.09 8.72 19.46
N ILE A 426 16.16 8.43 18.70
CA ILE A 426 16.39 7.10 18.13
C ILE A 426 16.52 6.05 19.22
N GLY A 427 17.29 6.33 20.30
CA GLY A 427 17.48 5.37 21.40
C GLY A 427 16.18 5.01 22.09
N GLY A 428 15.35 6.02 22.44
CA GLY A 428 14.04 5.78 23.04
C GLY A 428 13.09 5.01 22.11
N ASN A 429 13.08 5.37 20.82
CA ASN A 429 12.24 4.68 19.83
C ASN A 429 12.65 3.20 19.65
N LEU A 430 13.96 2.92 19.57
CA LEU A 430 14.47 1.55 19.51
C LEU A 430 14.15 0.78 20.77
N LEU A 431 14.22 1.40 21.95
CA LEU A 431 13.86 0.77 23.21
C LEU A 431 12.39 0.31 23.21
N TYR A 432 11.45 1.16 22.74
CA TYR A 432 10.04 0.76 22.60
C TYR A 432 9.86 -0.41 21.64
N VAL A 433 10.53 -0.39 20.48
CA VAL A 433 10.47 -1.48 19.50
C VAL A 433 11.04 -2.77 20.12
N MET A 434 12.21 -2.72 20.75
CA MET A 434 12.83 -3.90 21.37
C MET A 434 12.00 -4.45 22.53
N ALA A 435 11.46 -3.58 23.40
CA ALA A 435 10.56 -3.99 24.47
C ALA A 435 9.29 -4.67 23.90
N THR A 436 8.71 -4.12 22.84
CA THR A 436 7.56 -4.73 22.15
C THR A 436 7.89 -6.11 21.61
N LEU A 437 9.02 -6.26 20.91
CA LEU A 437 9.45 -7.55 20.37
C LEU A 437 9.74 -8.58 21.47
N LEU A 438 10.34 -8.15 22.57
CA LEU A 438 10.58 -9.02 23.74
C LEU A 438 9.27 -9.50 24.34
N ILE A 439 8.29 -8.63 24.51
CA ILE A 439 6.96 -9.00 25.01
C ILE A 439 6.27 -9.96 24.04
N VAL A 440 6.29 -9.68 22.73
CA VAL A 440 5.73 -10.59 21.71
C VAL A 440 6.37 -11.97 21.81
N TYR A 441 7.71 -12.04 21.89
CA TYR A 441 8.44 -13.29 22.00
C TYR A 441 8.08 -14.05 23.28
N THR A 442 8.07 -13.37 24.43
CA THR A 442 7.79 -14.01 25.73
C THR A 442 6.34 -14.47 25.85
N VAL A 443 5.38 -13.68 25.35
CA VAL A 443 3.97 -14.07 25.38
C VAL A 443 3.69 -15.25 24.46
N ASN A 444 4.23 -15.23 23.23
CA ASN A 444 4.05 -16.34 22.29
C ASN A 444 4.78 -17.64 22.70
N SER A 445 5.75 -17.58 23.63
CA SER A 445 6.38 -18.79 24.20
C SER A 445 5.56 -19.43 25.32
N VAL A 446 4.52 -18.75 25.83
CA VAL A 446 3.63 -19.28 26.88
C VAL A 446 2.41 -19.93 26.24
N THR A 447 2.29 -21.24 26.36
CA THR A 447 1.11 -21.98 25.85
C THR A 447 -0.01 -21.96 26.88
N ILE A 448 -1.12 -21.27 26.54
CA ILE A 448 -2.34 -21.24 27.35
C ILE A 448 -3.40 -22.04 26.60
N THR A 449 -3.84 -23.17 27.17
CA THR A 449 -4.77 -24.09 26.51
C THR A 449 -6.19 -23.57 26.40
N ASN A 450 -6.61 -22.72 27.33
CA ASN A 450 -7.95 -22.12 27.31
C ASN A 450 -7.95 -20.81 26.52
N SER A 451 -8.66 -20.77 25.38
CA SER A 451 -8.72 -19.60 24.50
C SER A 451 -9.21 -18.33 25.20
N TRP A 452 -10.19 -18.41 26.09
CA TRP A 452 -10.70 -17.23 26.80
C TRP A 452 -9.67 -16.66 27.79
N VAL A 453 -8.95 -17.54 28.47
CA VAL A 453 -7.87 -17.15 29.39
C VAL A 453 -6.71 -16.54 28.59
N ALA A 454 -6.34 -17.14 27.45
CA ALA A 454 -5.31 -16.61 26.57
C ALA A 454 -5.66 -15.21 26.07
N SER A 455 -6.86 -15.03 25.50
CA SER A 455 -7.32 -13.73 24.99
C SER A 455 -7.37 -12.67 26.10
N THR A 456 -7.86 -13.04 27.30
CA THR A 456 -7.89 -12.11 28.44
C THR A 456 -6.48 -11.71 28.88
N PHE A 457 -5.57 -12.67 28.98
CA PHE A 457 -4.17 -12.42 29.29
C PHE A 457 -3.51 -11.50 28.28
N HIS A 458 -3.69 -11.75 26.98
CA HIS A 458 -3.16 -10.93 25.90
C HIS A 458 -3.70 -9.49 25.97
N MET A 459 -4.99 -9.31 26.22
CA MET A 459 -5.61 -7.99 26.38
C MET A 459 -5.05 -7.23 27.60
N VAL A 460 -4.82 -7.95 28.71
CA VAL A 460 -4.19 -7.37 29.91
C VAL A 460 -2.76 -6.93 29.61
N VAL A 461 -1.98 -7.72 28.86
CA VAL A 461 -0.61 -7.35 28.45
C VAL A 461 -0.62 -6.09 27.59
N VAL A 462 -1.50 -6.01 26.58
CA VAL A 462 -1.62 -4.80 25.74
C VAL A 462 -2.01 -3.58 26.57
N ALA A 463 -3.01 -3.72 27.44
CA ALA A 463 -3.46 -2.64 28.31
C ALA A 463 -2.37 -2.19 29.29
N SER A 464 -1.64 -3.14 29.87
CA SER A 464 -0.52 -2.84 30.77
C SER A 464 0.61 -2.11 30.06
N PHE A 465 0.98 -2.56 28.85
CA PHE A 465 1.96 -1.85 28.01
C PHE A 465 1.51 -0.43 27.70
N ALA A 466 0.26 -0.25 27.27
CA ALA A 466 -0.31 1.08 26.98
C ALA A 466 -0.30 1.99 28.22
N LEU A 467 -0.66 1.46 29.39
CA LEU A 467 -0.63 2.22 30.65
C LEU A 467 0.80 2.61 31.05
N ILE A 468 1.76 1.69 30.99
CA ILE A 468 3.17 1.96 31.28
C ILE A 468 3.69 3.08 30.38
N VAL A 469 3.46 2.95 29.07
CA VAL A 469 3.84 3.98 28.08
C VAL A 469 3.18 5.31 28.41
N PHE A 470 1.88 5.33 28.71
CA PHE A 470 1.17 6.54 29.11
C PHE A 470 1.79 7.21 30.32
N PHE A 471 2.14 6.46 31.37
CA PHE A 471 2.77 7.02 32.57
C PHE A 471 4.18 7.56 32.32
N ILE A 472 4.97 6.89 31.48
CA ILE A 472 6.32 7.33 31.09
C ILE A 472 6.20 8.64 30.30
N GLU A 473 5.37 8.67 29.28
CA GLU A 473 5.22 9.83 28.39
C GLU A 473 4.52 11.02 29.07
N ARG A 474 3.61 10.77 30.01
CA ARG A 474 2.95 11.84 30.80
C ARG A 474 3.97 12.67 31.57
N LYS A 475 5.05 12.08 32.11
CA LYS A 475 6.11 12.82 32.79
C LYS A 475 6.85 13.72 31.81
N SER A 476 7.21 13.20 30.66
CA SER A 476 7.86 13.95 29.57
C SER A 476 6.98 15.11 29.09
N PHE A 477 5.69 14.89 28.92
CA PHE A 477 4.73 15.90 28.50
C PHE A 477 4.57 17.04 29.55
N ARG A 478 4.48 16.70 30.84
CA ARG A 478 4.39 17.68 31.91
C ARG A 478 5.65 18.56 32.04
N GLN A 479 6.83 17.96 31.92
CA GLN A 479 8.10 18.70 31.95
C GLN A 479 8.22 19.69 30.79
N THR A 480 7.71 19.33 29.62
CA THR A 480 7.72 20.22 28.43
C THR A 480 6.73 21.38 28.57
N MET A 481 5.60 21.18 29.26
CA MET A 481 4.62 22.25 29.52
C MET A 481 5.05 23.17 30.66
N ALA A 482 5.84 22.68 31.60
CA ALA A 482 6.36 23.49 32.71
C ALA A 482 7.54 24.40 32.30
N ASN A 483 8.23 24.07 31.21
CA ASN A 483 9.34 24.83 30.65
C ASN A 483 8.93 25.82 29.53
N LYS A 484 7.64 25.96 29.24
CA LYS A 484 7.01 27.00 28.42
C LYS A 484 6.27 28.04 29.30
#